data_a4277155cc74672a5cbd06225c1ffd53
#
_entry.id   a4277155cc74672a5cbd06225c1ffd53
#
_cell.length_a   1.000
_cell.length_b   1.000
_cell.length_c   1.000
_cell.angle_alpha   90.00
_cell.angle_beta   90.00
_cell.angle_gamma   90.00
#
_symmetry.space_group_name_H-M   'P 1'
#
loop_
_entity.id
_entity.type
_entity.pdbx_description
1 polymer ?
#
loop_
_entity_poly.entity_id
_entity_poly.type
_entity_poly.pdbx_seq_one_letter_code
_entity_poly.pdbx_strand_id
1 'polypeptide(L)'
;MDMFQIPTLLSPILAAAPSAGTDPLSYSGPAWSPYVVGALIGVLVWLTFLLSDKPVGASTAYARVAGLIGMLVAPRHTESLKYFQDTKPKIDWEVMFVVGAIGGAFLAAWHGSELTGEWLPPMWEARFGTNSLPLRLAITFAGGAFMAFGARLAGGCTSGHGISGALQLSVGSWVALVCFFIGGMAVAIPMYRL
;
A
#
# COMPACT_ATOMS: atom_id res chain seq x y z
N MET A 1 -10.16 34.40 0.65
CA MET A 1 -9.76 34.23 -0.77
C MET A 1 -10.14 32.81 -1.15
N ASP A 2 -11.42 32.65 -1.51
CA ASP A 2 -12.08 31.35 -1.71
C ASP A 2 -11.89 30.89 -3.16
N MET A 3 -10.82 30.18 -3.45
CA MET A 3 -10.53 29.79 -4.83
C MET A 3 -10.49 28.27 -5.06
N PHE A 4 -11.26 27.51 -4.28
CA PHE A 4 -11.54 26.10 -4.58
C PHE A 4 -12.95 25.72 -4.11
N GLN A 5 -13.96 26.36 -4.65
CA GLN A 5 -15.33 25.84 -4.56
C GLN A 5 -15.45 24.70 -5.57
N ILE A 6 -15.34 23.47 -5.07
CA ILE A 6 -15.68 22.25 -5.82
C ILE A 6 -17.15 22.36 -6.24
N PRO A 7 -17.50 22.11 -7.52
CA PRO A 7 -18.88 22.22 -7.99
C PRO A 7 -19.84 21.43 -7.11
N THR A 8 -20.94 22.04 -6.72
CA THR A 8 -21.95 21.53 -5.79
C THR A 8 -22.50 20.14 -6.15
N LEU A 9 -22.33 19.69 -7.39
CA LEU A 9 -22.75 18.37 -7.87
C LEU A 9 -21.79 17.24 -7.47
N LEU A 10 -20.53 17.54 -7.16
CA LEU A 10 -19.54 16.55 -6.71
C LEU A 10 -19.51 16.40 -5.18
N SER A 11 -20.07 17.35 -4.43
CA SER A 11 -20.04 17.32 -2.97
C SER A 11 -20.71 16.10 -2.35
N PRO A 12 -21.86 15.57 -2.82
CA PRO A 12 -22.45 14.35 -2.25
C PRO A 12 -21.65 13.08 -2.59
N ILE A 13 -20.94 13.04 -3.72
CA ILE A 13 -20.13 11.90 -4.12
C ILE A 13 -18.82 11.86 -3.30
N LEU A 14 -18.25 13.03 -3.01
CA LEU A 14 -17.07 13.16 -2.17
C LEU A 14 -17.40 13.03 -0.67
N ALA A 15 -18.59 13.43 -0.26
CA ALA A 15 -19.03 13.46 1.14
C ALA A 15 -19.75 12.17 1.60
N ALA A 16 -19.82 11.13 0.78
CA ALA A 16 -20.38 9.84 1.18
C ALA A 16 -19.42 9.04 2.11
N ALA A 17 -18.86 9.72 3.12
CA ALA A 17 -18.28 9.04 4.25
C ALA A 17 -19.42 8.57 5.16
N PRO A 18 -19.43 7.32 5.65
CA PRO A 18 -20.40 6.89 6.65
C PRO A 18 -20.31 7.82 7.86
N SER A 19 -21.46 8.29 8.32
CA SER A 19 -21.59 9.11 9.52
C SER A 19 -20.81 8.49 10.68
N ALA A 20 -20.02 9.30 11.38
CA ALA A 20 -19.24 8.90 12.55
C ALA A 20 -20.15 8.17 13.57
N GLY A 21 -20.12 6.84 13.53
CA GLY A 21 -20.69 6.00 14.57
C GLY A 21 -19.79 6.08 15.80
N THR A 22 -20.39 5.97 16.98
CA THR A 22 -19.71 5.93 18.27
C THR A 22 -18.87 4.68 18.51
N ASP A 23 -18.61 3.90 17.46
CA ASP A 23 -17.73 2.73 17.50
C ASP A 23 -16.27 3.17 17.56
N PRO A 24 -15.49 2.72 18.58
CA PRO A 24 -14.07 3.01 18.68
C PRO A 24 -13.26 2.47 17.49
N LEU A 25 -13.89 1.68 16.64
CA LEU A 25 -13.33 1.12 15.39
C LEU A 25 -13.64 1.96 14.14
N SER A 26 -14.43 3.03 14.27
CA SER A 26 -14.77 3.89 13.13
C SER A 26 -13.71 4.97 12.94
N TYR A 27 -13.23 5.10 11.69
CA TYR A 27 -12.38 6.22 11.29
C TYR A 27 -13.23 7.49 11.25
N SER A 28 -12.87 8.48 12.06
CA SER A 28 -13.60 9.76 12.19
C SER A 28 -13.01 10.92 11.37
N GLY A 29 -11.96 10.66 10.60
CA GLY A 29 -11.29 11.68 9.78
C GLY A 29 -11.98 11.93 8.45
N PRO A 30 -11.68 13.06 7.78
CA PRO A 30 -12.18 13.37 6.45
C PRO A 30 -11.57 12.40 5.43
N ALA A 31 -12.31 11.38 5.04
CA ALA A 31 -11.90 10.42 4.04
C ALA A 31 -12.61 10.67 2.70
N TRP A 32 -11.86 10.54 1.61
CA TRP A 32 -12.45 10.56 0.28
C TRP A 32 -13.28 9.30 0.04
N SER A 33 -14.36 9.43 -0.73
CA SER A 33 -15.17 8.25 -1.09
C SER A 33 -14.30 7.16 -1.73
N PRO A 34 -14.35 5.90 -1.24
CA PRO A 34 -13.58 4.79 -1.80
C PRO A 34 -13.83 4.58 -3.29
N TYR A 35 -15.04 4.88 -3.76
CA TYR A 35 -15.40 4.76 -5.18
C TYR A 35 -14.66 5.77 -6.05
N VAL A 36 -14.53 7.03 -5.57
CA VAL A 36 -13.79 8.07 -6.28
C VAL A 36 -12.31 7.75 -6.31
N VAL A 37 -11.74 7.36 -5.16
CA VAL A 37 -10.32 6.99 -5.07
C VAL A 37 -10.02 5.77 -5.95
N GLY A 38 -10.88 4.76 -5.93
CA GLY A 38 -10.73 3.57 -6.77
C GLY A 38 -10.77 3.91 -8.27
N ALA A 39 -11.70 4.78 -8.70
CA ALA A 39 -11.75 5.25 -10.08
C ALA A 39 -10.49 6.03 -10.48
N LEU A 40 -10.01 6.92 -9.62
CA LEU A 40 -8.78 7.68 -9.86
C LEU A 40 -7.54 6.78 -9.96
N ILE A 41 -7.44 5.76 -9.11
CA ILE A 41 -6.37 4.74 -9.21
C ILE A 41 -6.46 4.01 -10.55
N GLY A 42 -7.66 3.62 -11.00
CA GLY A 42 -7.85 2.98 -12.31
C GLY A 42 -7.39 3.85 -13.47
N VAL A 43 -7.77 5.13 -13.48
CA VAL A 43 -7.32 6.11 -14.47
C VAL A 43 -5.79 6.28 -14.42
N LEU A 44 -5.22 6.39 -13.21
CA LEU A 44 -3.77 6.50 -13.04
C LEU A 44 -3.03 5.30 -13.65
N VAL A 45 -3.52 4.08 -13.44
CA VAL A 45 -2.92 2.88 -14.03
C VAL A 45 -2.99 2.90 -15.55
N TRP A 46 -4.09 3.34 -16.14
CA TRP A 46 -4.19 3.51 -17.58
C TRP A 46 -3.18 4.54 -18.12
N LEU A 47 -3.05 5.67 -17.43
CA LEU A 47 -2.05 6.68 -17.79
C LEU A 47 -0.63 6.15 -17.69
N THR A 48 -0.31 5.34 -16.69
CA THR A 48 1.02 4.74 -16.56
C THR A 48 1.32 3.76 -17.70
N PHE A 49 0.35 2.97 -18.14
CA PHE A 49 0.51 2.12 -19.32
C PHE A 49 0.68 2.93 -20.60
N LEU A 50 -0.12 3.97 -20.79
CA LEU A 50 -0.05 4.83 -22.00
C LEU A 50 1.28 5.58 -22.11
N LEU A 51 1.83 6.07 -20.98
CA LEU A 51 3.02 6.92 -20.97
C LEU A 51 4.33 6.13 -20.85
N SER A 52 4.32 5.00 -20.16
CA SER A 52 5.54 4.28 -19.78
C SER A 52 5.58 2.83 -20.27
N ASP A 53 4.46 2.30 -20.80
CA ASP A 53 4.31 0.89 -21.19
C ASP A 53 4.71 -0.09 -20.07
N LYS A 54 4.46 0.30 -18.82
CA LYS A 54 4.85 -0.47 -17.63
C LYS A 54 3.69 -0.59 -16.64
N PRO A 55 3.50 -1.80 -16.07
CA PRO A 55 2.52 -2.01 -15.02
C PRO A 55 2.92 -1.31 -13.73
N VAL A 56 1.94 -0.92 -12.95
CA VAL A 56 2.14 -0.46 -11.57
C VAL A 56 2.43 -1.66 -10.69
N GLY A 57 3.55 -1.63 -9.98
CA GLY A 57 3.94 -2.68 -9.04
C GLY A 57 4.98 -2.16 -8.05
N ALA A 58 4.93 -2.62 -6.80
CA ALA A 58 5.83 -2.16 -5.76
C ALA A 58 6.80 -3.26 -5.26
N SER A 59 6.52 -4.54 -5.54
CA SER A 59 7.31 -5.63 -4.96
C SER A 59 8.77 -5.66 -5.44
N THR A 60 9.02 -5.34 -6.70
CA THR A 60 10.38 -5.29 -7.25
C THR A 60 11.13 -4.05 -6.78
N ALA A 61 10.41 -2.94 -6.51
CA ALA A 61 11.01 -1.74 -5.96
C ALA A 61 11.70 -2.01 -4.61
N TYR A 62 11.03 -2.70 -3.70
CA TYR A 62 11.61 -3.08 -2.40
C TYR A 62 12.86 -3.96 -2.56
N ALA A 63 12.83 -4.92 -3.48
CA ALA A 63 13.99 -5.77 -3.75
C ALA A 63 15.16 -4.96 -4.34
N ARG A 64 14.89 -4.02 -5.24
CA ARG A 64 15.93 -3.14 -5.82
C ARG A 64 16.52 -2.21 -4.77
N VAL A 65 15.68 -1.61 -3.90
CA VAL A 65 16.17 -0.77 -2.79
C VAL A 65 17.02 -1.61 -1.83
N ALA A 66 16.58 -2.82 -1.46
CA ALA A 66 17.38 -3.73 -0.65
C ALA A 66 18.71 -4.09 -1.32
N GLY A 67 18.71 -4.30 -2.65
CA GLY A 67 19.93 -4.51 -3.42
C GLY A 67 20.85 -3.30 -3.43
N LEU A 68 20.33 -2.09 -3.58
CA LEU A 68 21.11 -0.85 -3.52
C LEU A 68 21.78 -0.67 -2.13
N ILE A 69 21.02 -0.91 -1.06
CA ILE A 69 21.56 -0.89 0.30
C ILE A 69 22.62 -2.00 0.46
N GLY A 70 22.33 -3.20 -0.03
CA GLY A 70 23.27 -4.33 -0.01
C GLY A 70 24.59 -4.03 -0.75
N MET A 71 24.52 -3.32 -1.88
CA MET A 71 25.72 -2.90 -2.60
C MET A 71 26.56 -1.86 -1.82
N LEU A 72 25.91 -1.04 -0.99
CA LEU A 72 26.62 -0.08 -0.13
C LEU A 72 27.28 -0.76 1.08
N VAL A 73 26.63 -1.77 1.67
CA VAL A 73 27.08 -2.43 2.91
C VAL A 73 27.99 -3.63 2.64
N ALA A 74 27.63 -4.46 1.66
CA ALA A 74 28.31 -5.72 1.34
C ALA A 74 28.31 -6.00 -0.18
N PRO A 75 29.06 -5.24 -1.00
CA PRO A 75 28.99 -5.32 -2.45
C PRO A 75 29.30 -6.71 -2.97
N ARG A 76 30.37 -7.34 -2.51
CA ARG A 76 30.76 -8.70 -2.97
C ARG A 76 29.70 -9.76 -2.72
N HIS A 77 28.99 -9.67 -1.59
CA HIS A 77 27.92 -10.62 -1.27
C HIS A 77 26.69 -10.36 -2.17
N THR A 78 26.31 -9.10 -2.32
CA THR A 78 25.14 -8.71 -3.14
C THR A 78 25.34 -9.10 -4.61
N GLU A 79 26.51 -8.88 -5.18
CA GLU A 79 26.85 -9.26 -6.55
C GLU A 79 26.89 -10.78 -6.75
N SER A 80 27.21 -11.56 -5.73
CA SER A 80 27.22 -13.04 -5.80
C SER A 80 25.83 -13.66 -5.82
N LEU A 81 24.80 -12.93 -5.41
CA LEU A 81 23.43 -13.43 -5.38
C LEU A 81 22.86 -13.47 -6.81
N LYS A 82 22.45 -14.66 -7.26
CA LYS A 82 21.87 -14.88 -8.60
C LYS A 82 20.72 -13.94 -8.91
N TYR A 83 19.88 -13.63 -7.91
CA TYR A 83 18.76 -12.71 -8.06
C TYR A 83 19.21 -11.32 -8.53
N PHE A 84 20.31 -10.78 -7.97
CA PHE A 84 20.81 -9.44 -8.33
C PHE A 84 21.69 -9.44 -9.59
N GLN A 85 22.13 -10.60 -10.04
CA GLN A 85 22.75 -10.76 -11.37
C GLN A 85 21.69 -10.64 -12.47
N ASP A 86 20.51 -11.26 -12.26
CA ASP A 86 19.38 -11.20 -13.21
C ASP A 86 18.64 -9.86 -13.10
N THR A 87 18.45 -9.35 -11.88
CA THR A 87 17.73 -8.11 -11.58
C THR A 87 18.68 -7.07 -10.98
N LYS A 88 19.39 -6.34 -11.83
CA LYS A 88 20.36 -5.34 -11.37
C LYS A 88 19.70 -4.28 -10.48
N PRO A 89 20.25 -4.01 -9.28
CA PRO A 89 19.78 -2.92 -8.43
C PRO A 89 19.98 -1.58 -9.13
N LYS A 90 18.90 -0.93 -9.48
CA LYS A 90 18.90 0.41 -10.12
C LYS A 90 17.65 1.18 -9.71
N ILE A 91 17.74 2.49 -9.76
CA ILE A 91 16.57 3.35 -9.64
C ILE A 91 15.79 3.24 -10.96
N ASP A 92 14.66 2.56 -10.92
CA ASP A 92 13.78 2.36 -12.07
C ASP A 92 12.37 2.88 -11.75
N TRP A 93 11.48 2.79 -12.72
CA TRP A 93 10.06 3.17 -12.65
C TRP A 93 9.37 2.74 -11.35
N GLU A 94 9.53 1.49 -10.94
CA GLU A 94 8.89 0.95 -9.73
C GLU A 94 9.40 1.63 -8.45
N VAL A 95 10.70 1.96 -8.37
CA VAL A 95 11.28 2.71 -7.26
C VAL A 95 10.72 4.14 -7.23
N MET A 96 10.66 4.81 -8.40
CA MET A 96 10.08 6.14 -8.52
C MET A 96 8.59 6.16 -8.18
N PHE A 97 7.84 5.12 -8.55
CA PHE A 97 6.44 4.95 -8.17
C PHE A 97 6.28 4.89 -6.64
N VAL A 98 7.08 4.08 -5.95
CA VAL A 98 7.02 3.97 -4.48
C VAL A 98 7.41 5.29 -3.81
N VAL A 99 8.45 5.97 -4.28
CA VAL A 99 8.84 7.30 -3.78
C VAL A 99 7.71 8.32 -3.99
N GLY A 100 7.09 8.31 -5.18
CA GLY A 100 5.94 9.16 -5.47
C GLY A 100 4.73 8.86 -4.57
N ALA A 101 4.44 7.59 -4.30
CA ALA A 101 3.38 7.18 -3.39
C ALA A 101 3.63 7.65 -1.94
N ILE A 102 4.86 7.52 -1.45
CA ILE A 102 5.25 8.02 -0.13
C ILE A 102 5.11 9.54 -0.07
N GLY A 103 5.63 10.25 -1.09
CA GLY A 103 5.51 11.71 -1.16
C GLY A 103 4.05 12.18 -1.25
N GLY A 104 3.22 11.51 -2.04
CA GLY A 104 1.79 11.79 -2.15
C GLY A 104 1.05 11.55 -0.84
N ALA A 105 1.33 10.44 -0.14
CA ALA A 105 0.75 10.15 1.17
C ALA A 105 1.15 11.19 2.21
N PHE A 106 2.42 11.62 2.22
CA PHE A 106 2.90 12.67 3.10
C PHE A 106 2.20 14.01 2.85
N LEU A 107 2.05 14.41 1.58
CA LEU A 107 1.35 15.63 1.22
C LEU A 107 -0.14 15.57 1.58
N ALA A 108 -0.79 14.42 1.40
CA ALA A 108 -2.17 14.21 1.77
C ALA A 108 -2.37 14.33 3.30
N ALA A 109 -1.52 13.68 4.08
CA ALA A 109 -1.55 13.76 5.55
C ALA A 109 -1.23 15.17 6.06
N TRP A 110 -0.30 15.87 5.42
CA TRP A 110 -0.02 17.28 5.74
C TRP A 110 -1.25 18.17 5.49
N HIS A 111 -1.87 18.01 4.32
CA HIS A 111 -3.02 18.83 3.95
C HIS A 111 -4.27 18.52 4.81
N GLY A 112 -4.41 17.24 5.21
CA GLY A 112 -5.49 16.78 6.09
C GLY A 112 -5.27 17.07 7.57
N SER A 113 -4.12 17.67 7.96
CA SER A 113 -3.73 17.85 9.37
C SER A 113 -3.72 16.55 10.18
N GLU A 114 -3.47 15.42 9.50
CA GLU A 114 -3.47 14.07 10.07
C GLU A 114 -2.06 13.60 10.51
N LEU A 115 -1.07 14.48 10.45
CA LEU A 115 0.28 14.21 10.97
C LEU A 115 0.26 14.21 12.50
N THR A 116 -0.37 13.19 13.07
CA THR A 116 -0.32 12.92 14.50
C THR A 116 0.97 12.16 14.80
N GLY A 117 1.65 12.53 15.89
CA GLY A 117 2.85 11.80 16.35
C GLY A 117 2.53 10.45 17.02
N GLU A 118 1.37 9.90 16.79
CA GLU A 118 0.92 8.65 17.38
C GLU A 118 1.54 7.43 16.68
N TRP A 119 2.29 6.65 17.43
CA TRP A 119 2.96 5.44 16.93
C TRP A 119 2.03 4.22 16.84
N LEU A 120 0.92 4.26 17.58
CA LEU A 120 -0.06 3.19 17.59
C LEU A 120 -1.38 3.69 17.01
N PRO A 121 -1.99 2.98 16.05
CA PRO A 121 -3.34 3.30 15.60
C PRO A 121 -4.35 3.08 16.74
N PRO A 122 -5.41 3.90 16.82
CA PRO A 122 -6.44 3.78 17.86
C PRO A 122 -7.06 2.38 17.97
N MET A 123 -7.29 1.73 16.82
CA MET A 123 -7.82 0.37 16.78
C MET A 123 -6.89 -0.66 17.44
N TRP A 124 -5.58 -0.50 17.28
CA TRP A 124 -4.60 -1.36 17.91
C TRP A 124 -4.54 -1.13 19.41
N GLU A 125 -4.54 0.13 19.85
CA GLU A 125 -4.53 0.50 21.26
C GLU A 125 -5.77 -0.01 22.01
N ALA A 126 -6.93 0.10 21.37
CA ALA A 126 -8.19 -0.42 21.93
C ALA A 126 -8.14 -1.94 22.15
N ARG A 127 -7.37 -2.68 21.34
CA ARG A 127 -7.30 -4.15 21.43
C ARG A 127 -6.16 -4.65 22.30
N PHE A 128 -4.98 -4.06 22.21
CA PHE A 128 -3.73 -4.56 22.80
C PHE A 128 -3.13 -3.64 23.87
N GLY A 129 -3.74 -2.47 24.09
CA GLY A 129 -3.30 -1.46 25.06
C GLY A 129 -2.16 -0.57 24.55
N THR A 130 -1.93 0.53 25.26
CA THR A 130 -0.97 1.60 24.89
C THR A 130 0.50 1.17 24.94
N ASN A 131 0.86 0.20 25.78
CA ASN A 131 2.23 -0.29 25.94
C ASN A 131 2.58 -1.45 24.97
N SER A 132 1.80 -1.68 23.92
CA SER A 132 1.94 -2.81 23.01
C SER A 132 2.83 -2.54 21.78
N LEU A 133 3.59 -1.43 21.76
CA LEU A 133 4.48 -1.08 20.66
C LEU A 133 5.48 -2.20 20.27
N PRO A 134 6.19 -2.87 21.22
CA PRO A 134 7.10 -3.95 20.86
C PRO A 134 6.38 -5.14 20.22
N LEU A 135 5.20 -5.48 20.74
CA LEU A 135 4.36 -6.54 20.17
C LEU A 135 3.92 -6.20 18.74
N ARG A 136 3.51 -4.96 18.52
CA ARG A 136 3.16 -4.47 17.19
C ARG A 136 4.32 -4.56 16.22
N LEU A 137 5.50 -4.09 16.62
CA LEU A 137 6.70 -4.17 15.78
C LEU A 137 7.07 -5.61 15.42
N ALA A 138 6.97 -6.54 16.36
CA ALA A 138 7.22 -7.95 16.12
C ALA A 138 6.20 -8.56 15.13
N ILE A 139 4.91 -8.29 15.33
CA ILE A 139 3.84 -8.79 14.45
C ILE A 139 3.94 -8.17 13.05
N THR A 140 4.19 -6.87 12.94
CA THR A 140 4.33 -6.21 11.63
C THR A 140 5.58 -6.66 10.89
N PHE A 141 6.69 -6.91 11.61
CA PHE A 141 7.89 -7.47 10.99
C PHE A 141 7.66 -8.89 10.47
N ALA A 142 7.06 -9.77 11.28
CA ALA A 142 6.72 -11.11 10.84
C ALA A 142 5.73 -11.11 9.68
N GLY A 143 4.66 -10.30 9.77
CA GLY A 143 3.69 -10.14 8.69
C GLY A 143 4.31 -9.62 7.40
N GLY A 144 5.21 -8.63 7.49
CA GLY A 144 5.97 -8.12 6.35
C GLY A 144 6.85 -9.19 5.69
N ALA A 145 7.51 -10.03 6.50
CA ALA A 145 8.32 -11.15 5.99
C ALA A 145 7.46 -12.19 5.25
N PHE A 146 6.32 -12.59 5.82
CA PHE A 146 5.38 -13.50 5.15
C PHE A 146 4.80 -12.89 3.87
N MET A 147 4.45 -11.63 3.90
CA MET A 147 3.93 -10.91 2.72
C MET A 147 4.99 -10.85 1.60
N ALA A 148 6.24 -10.53 1.94
CA ALA A 148 7.34 -10.48 0.97
C ALA A 148 7.61 -11.86 0.37
N PHE A 149 7.62 -12.91 1.19
CA PHE A 149 7.78 -14.28 0.73
C PHE A 149 6.64 -14.71 -0.20
N GLY A 150 5.38 -14.49 0.21
CA GLY A 150 4.20 -14.79 -0.59
C GLY A 150 4.18 -14.04 -1.93
N ALA A 151 4.54 -12.76 -1.95
CA ALA A 151 4.64 -11.98 -3.17
C ALA A 151 5.69 -12.51 -4.14
N ARG A 152 6.78 -13.09 -3.64
CA ARG A 152 7.80 -13.74 -4.48
C ARG A 152 7.34 -15.08 -5.04
N LEU A 153 6.62 -15.88 -4.25
CA LEU A 153 6.02 -17.13 -4.74
C LEU A 153 4.93 -16.87 -5.79
N ALA A 154 4.10 -15.87 -5.58
CA ALA A 154 3.02 -15.51 -6.50
C ALA A 154 3.51 -14.81 -7.78
N GLY A 155 4.77 -14.36 -7.83
CA GLY A 155 5.30 -13.57 -8.95
C GLY A 155 4.84 -12.11 -8.97
N GLY A 156 4.19 -11.63 -7.90
CA GLY A 156 3.71 -10.26 -7.75
C GLY A 156 3.04 -10.01 -6.42
N CYS A 157 2.92 -8.74 -6.06
CA CYS A 157 2.20 -8.29 -4.85
C CYS A 157 0.77 -7.87 -5.18
N THR A 158 0.04 -7.39 -4.17
CA THR A 158 -1.33 -6.90 -4.34
C THR A 158 -1.45 -5.75 -5.35
N SER A 159 -0.46 -4.87 -5.47
CA SER A 159 -0.47 -3.82 -6.50
C SER A 159 -0.22 -4.38 -7.90
N GLY A 160 0.63 -5.40 -8.04
CA GLY A 160 0.90 -6.06 -9.32
C GLY A 160 -0.29 -6.90 -9.81
N HIS A 161 -0.83 -7.78 -8.97
CA HIS A 161 -1.97 -8.63 -9.32
C HIS A 161 -3.31 -7.92 -9.13
N GLY A 162 -3.53 -7.26 -7.99
CA GLY A 162 -4.82 -6.71 -7.63
C GLY A 162 -5.17 -5.42 -8.38
N ILE A 163 -4.20 -4.61 -8.74
CA ILE A 163 -4.43 -3.38 -9.50
C ILE A 163 -4.08 -3.61 -10.98
N SER A 164 -2.81 -3.72 -11.31
CA SER A 164 -2.39 -3.80 -12.72
C SER A 164 -2.85 -5.08 -13.41
N GLY A 165 -2.69 -6.23 -12.78
CA GLY A 165 -3.07 -7.51 -13.37
C GLY A 165 -4.58 -7.71 -13.49
N ALA A 166 -5.35 -7.19 -12.53
CA ALA A 166 -6.81 -7.21 -12.59
C ALA A 166 -7.35 -6.32 -13.71
N LEU A 167 -6.77 -5.13 -13.91
CA LEU A 167 -7.13 -4.22 -15.01
C LEU A 167 -6.72 -4.77 -16.39
N GLN A 168 -5.71 -5.64 -16.45
CA GLN A 168 -5.33 -6.38 -17.65
C GLN A 168 -6.19 -7.63 -17.89
N LEU A 169 -7.20 -7.87 -17.05
CA LEU A 169 -8.09 -9.05 -17.11
C LEU A 169 -7.33 -10.39 -17.04
N SER A 170 -6.17 -10.41 -16.39
CA SER A 170 -5.38 -11.64 -16.20
C SER A 170 -6.06 -12.57 -15.22
N VAL A 171 -6.43 -13.76 -15.65
CA VAL A 171 -7.11 -14.78 -14.82
C VAL A 171 -6.25 -15.15 -13.61
N GLY A 172 -4.93 -15.35 -13.81
CA GLY A 172 -4.00 -15.64 -12.70
C GLY A 172 -3.99 -14.53 -11.65
N SER A 173 -4.08 -13.26 -12.08
CA SER A 173 -4.13 -12.11 -11.18
C SER A 173 -5.44 -12.05 -10.41
N TRP A 174 -6.57 -12.39 -11.01
CA TRP A 174 -7.85 -12.50 -10.32
C TRP A 174 -7.85 -13.59 -9.25
N VAL A 175 -7.29 -14.76 -9.55
CA VAL A 175 -7.14 -15.84 -8.57
C VAL A 175 -6.24 -15.40 -7.41
N ALA A 176 -5.09 -14.80 -7.71
CA ALA A 176 -4.19 -14.27 -6.69
C ALA A 176 -4.87 -13.23 -5.80
N LEU A 177 -5.66 -12.32 -6.39
CA LEU A 177 -6.42 -11.30 -5.67
C LEU A 177 -7.39 -11.92 -4.67
N VAL A 178 -8.18 -12.91 -5.09
CA VAL A 178 -9.11 -13.63 -4.20
C VAL A 178 -8.35 -14.30 -3.04
N CYS A 179 -7.23 -14.96 -3.33
CA CYS A 179 -6.39 -15.58 -2.30
C CYS A 179 -5.82 -14.57 -1.30
N PHE A 180 -5.41 -13.39 -1.77
CA PHE A 180 -4.93 -12.32 -0.89
C PHE A 180 -6.03 -11.83 0.06
N PHE A 181 -7.26 -11.65 -0.43
CA PHE A 181 -8.39 -11.27 0.41
C PHE A 181 -8.74 -12.35 1.43
N ILE A 182 -8.80 -13.62 1.01
CA ILE A 182 -9.09 -14.73 1.93
C ILE A 182 -8.02 -14.81 3.02
N GLY A 183 -6.74 -14.76 2.64
CA GLY A 183 -5.62 -14.81 3.60
C GLY A 183 -5.61 -13.62 4.55
N GLY A 184 -5.86 -12.41 4.03
CA GLY A 184 -5.96 -11.19 4.84
C GLY A 184 -7.10 -11.25 5.85
N MET A 185 -8.29 -11.65 5.43
CA MET A 185 -9.45 -11.80 6.31
C MET A 185 -9.25 -12.90 7.35
N ALA A 186 -8.64 -14.02 6.98
CA ALA A 186 -8.35 -15.13 7.89
C ALA A 186 -7.46 -14.73 9.07
N VAL A 187 -6.59 -13.73 8.89
CA VAL A 187 -5.74 -13.18 9.96
C VAL A 187 -6.40 -12.00 10.66
N ALA A 188 -6.97 -11.06 9.90
CA ALA A 188 -7.52 -9.83 10.47
C ALA A 188 -8.76 -10.08 11.35
N ILE A 189 -9.65 -10.99 10.94
CA ILE A 189 -10.88 -11.26 11.69
C ILE A 189 -10.57 -11.80 13.09
N PRO A 190 -9.76 -12.86 13.29
CA PRO A 190 -9.40 -13.31 14.63
C PRO A 190 -8.63 -12.25 15.44
N MET A 191 -7.76 -11.50 14.77
CA MET A 191 -6.93 -10.50 15.43
C MET A 191 -7.74 -9.35 16.03
N TYR A 192 -8.82 -8.93 15.37
CA TYR A 192 -9.59 -7.74 15.77
C TYR A 192 -10.99 -8.05 16.34
N ARG A 193 -11.53 -9.25 16.11
CA ARG A 193 -12.87 -9.63 16.62
C ARG A 193 -12.88 -10.61 17.79
N LEU A 194 -11.78 -11.36 18.02
CA LEU A 194 -11.63 -12.21 19.19
C LEU A 194 -10.92 -11.47 20.32
#